data_5004ba22a08acd2a2e02c7a35c1aca15
#
_entry.id   5004ba22a08acd2a2e02c7a35c1aca15
#
_cell.length_a   1.000
_cell.length_b   1.000
_cell.length_c   1.000
_cell.angle_alpha   90.00
_cell.angle_beta   90.00
_cell.angle_gamma   90.00
#
_symmetry.space_group_name_H-M   'P 1'
#
loop_
_entity.id
_entity.type
_entity.pdbx_description
1 polymer ?
#
loop_
_entity_poly.entity_id
_entity_poly.type
_entity_poly.pdbx_seq_one_letter_code
_entity_poly.pdbx_strand_id
1 'polypeptide(L)'
;MTNNGPRRAALIVLASCAASAAHAQTSRPQNGEFVMLDRSAVFDINPNTGSLKESVQKGQQLVWHPKEKPNEPRFQVTNISVAFLRSESGGQVKMTFTGNVSSLGYLTGEEAKLNAIVRAKGGASLHSWSFGVSVKCADKDQPLTPLTHDVPNDLAQNIFTNVSTVEIAEPAEPNFPGVRVQRCN
;
A
#
# COMPACT_ATOMS: atom_id res chain seq x y z
N MET A 1 -12.66 -85.03 -30.77
CA MET A 1 -11.43 -85.00 -29.93
C MET A 1 -10.64 -83.78 -30.33
N THR A 2 -10.86 -82.64 -29.68
CA THR A 2 -10.07 -81.46 -29.89
C THR A 2 -10.00 -80.66 -28.58
N ASN A 3 -8.79 -80.66 -28.08
CA ASN A 3 -8.43 -80.19 -26.78
C ASN A 3 -8.10 -78.69 -26.91
N ASN A 4 -8.92 -77.81 -26.36
CA ASN A 4 -8.65 -76.35 -26.29
C ASN A 4 -8.32 -75.99 -24.86
N GLY A 5 -7.03 -75.82 -24.57
CA GLY A 5 -6.53 -75.29 -23.31
C GLY A 5 -6.72 -73.77 -23.21
N PRO A 6 -6.98 -73.24 -22.02
CA PRO A 6 -7.22 -71.77 -21.84
C PRO A 6 -5.90 -71.00 -21.80
N ARG A 7 -5.80 -69.98 -22.65
CA ARG A 7 -4.73 -69.02 -22.60
C ARG A 7 -4.93 -68.06 -21.39
N ARG A 8 -4.02 -68.12 -20.44
CA ARG A 8 -3.92 -67.14 -19.35
C ARG A 8 -3.34 -65.85 -19.88
N ALA A 9 -4.17 -64.82 -19.91
CA ALA A 9 -3.71 -63.46 -20.14
C ALA A 9 -3.10 -62.88 -18.84
N ALA A 10 -1.83 -62.57 -18.88
CA ALA A 10 -1.16 -61.90 -17.77
C ALA A 10 -1.44 -60.40 -17.86
N LEU A 11 -2.17 -59.91 -16.87
CA LEU A 11 -2.44 -58.47 -16.74
C LEU A 11 -1.21 -57.82 -16.08
N ILE A 12 -0.43 -57.06 -16.86
CA ILE A 12 0.67 -56.23 -16.32
C ILE A 12 0.06 -54.92 -15.84
N VAL A 13 -0.04 -54.76 -14.53
CA VAL A 13 -0.42 -53.49 -13.91
C VAL A 13 0.84 -52.65 -13.80
N LEU A 14 0.97 -51.66 -14.70
CA LEU A 14 1.97 -50.64 -14.59
C LEU A 14 1.54 -49.62 -13.52
N ALA A 15 2.10 -49.76 -12.32
CA ALA A 15 1.96 -48.75 -11.28
C ALA A 15 2.80 -47.53 -11.64
N SER A 16 2.15 -46.47 -12.17
CA SER A 16 2.78 -45.16 -12.39
C SER A 16 2.93 -44.46 -11.04
N CYS A 17 4.12 -44.52 -10.45
CA CYS A 17 4.50 -43.66 -9.34
C CYS A 17 4.65 -42.24 -9.84
N ALA A 18 3.57 -41.44 -9.75
CA ALA A 18 3.67 -39.98 -9.88
C ALA A 18 4.39 -39.44 -8.63
N ALA A 19 5.69 -39.21 -8.76
CA ALA A 19 6.45 -38.48 -7.77
C ALA A 19 5.98 -37.03 -7.79
N SER A 20 5.05 -36.67 -6.89
CA SER A 20 4.72 -35.29 -6.60
C SER A 20 5.95 -34.65 -6.00
N ALA A 21 6.69 -33.86 -6.84
CA ALA A 21 7.71 -32.95 -6.37
C ALA A 21 6.99 -31.86 -5.57
N ALA A 22 6.85 -32.08 -4.27
CA ALA A 22 6.51 -31.02 -3.34
C ALA A 22 7.62 -29.98 -3.44
N HIS A 23 7.33 -28.88 -4.13
CA HIS A 23 8.14 -27.69 -4.06
C HIS A 23 8.07 -27.23 -2.60
N ALA A 24 9.07 -27.61 -1.83
CA ALA A 24 9.33 -27.02 -0.54
C ALA A 24 9.61 -25.53 -0.83
N GLN A 25 8.58 -24.70 -0.73
CA GLN A 25 8.79 -23.27 -0.53
C GLN A 25 9.58 -23.17 0.77
N THR A 26 10.88 -23.06 0.65
CA THR A 26 11.73 -22.60 1.72
C THR A 26 11.28 -21.17 2.03
N SER A 27 10.31 -21.05 2.94
CA SER A 27 10.01 -19.78 3.59
C SER A 27 11.32 -19.35 4.24
N ARG A 28 12.03 -18.42 3.59
CA ARG A 28 13.14 -17.72 4.24
C ARG A 28 12.62 -17.25 5.57
N PRO A 29 13.35 -17.49 6.69
CA PRO A 29 12.94 -16.94 7.96
C PRO A 29 12.79 -15.44 7.75
N GLN A 30 11.57 -14.94 7.93
CA GLN A 30 11.27 -13.52 7.76
C GLN A 30 11.82 -12.79 8.98
N ASN A 31 13.14 -12.66 9.06
CA ASN A 31 13.82 -11.81 10.04
C ASN A 31 13.60 -10.36 9.64
N GLY A 32 12.40 -9.86 9.88
CA GLY A 32 12.03 -8.48 9.62
C GLY A 32 11.52 -7.84 10.90
N GLU A 33 11.82 -6.58 11.04
CA GLU A 33 11.31 -5.72 12.11
C GLU A 33 9.98 -5.12 11.68
N PHE A 34 9.04 -4.93 12.62
CA PHE A 34 7.83 -4.16 12.35
C PHE A 34 8.06 -2.69 12.65
N VAL A 35 7.63 -1.84 11.72
CA VAL A 35 7.67 -0.39 11.86
C VAL A 35 6.28 0.20 11.72
N MET A 36 6.06 1.32 12.36
CA MET A 36 4.81 2.06 12.34
C MET A 36 5.07 3.50 11.93
N LEU A 37 4.04 4.13 11.38
CA LEU A 37 4.06 5.56 11.10
C LEU A 37 4.17 6.33 12.43
N ASP A 38 5.10 7.29 12.49
CA ASP A 38 5.30 8.13 13.67
C ASP A 38 4.02 8.86 14.09
N ARG A 39 3.41 9.53 13.09
CA ARG A 39 2.15 10.27 13.28
C ARG A 39 1.43 10.43 11.94
N SER A 40 0.12 10.63 12.00
CA SER A 40 -0.64 11.05 10.83
C SER A 40 -0.17 12.42 10.33
N ALA A 41 -0.19 12.60 9.02
CA ALA A 41 0.03 13.90 8.39
C ALA A 41 -1.31 14.50 7.98
N VAL A 42 -1.55 15.77 8.35
CA VAL A 42 -2.78 16.49 8.00
C VAL A 42 -2.43 17.64 7.07
N PHE A 43 -3.09 17.66 5.92
CA PHE A 43 -2.86 18.63 4.86
C PHE A 43 -4.10 19.49 4.67
N ASP A 44 -3.93 20.81 4.72
CA ASP A 44 -4.98 21.75 4.34
C ASP A 44 -5.15 21.79 2.83
N ILE A 45 -6.37 21.67 2.37
CA ILE A 45 -6.74 21.72 0.95
C ILE A 45 -7.35 23.08 0.61
N ASN A 46 -6.92 23.63 -0.53
CA ASN A 46 -7.58 24.79 -1.11
C ASN A 46 -8.85 24.32 -1.85
N PRO A 47 -10.05 24.70 -1.39
CA PRO A 47 -11.30 24.22 -1.99
C PRO A 47 -11.50 24.69 -3.43
N ASN A 48 -10.84 25.78 -3.85
CA ASN A 48 -10.99 26.32 -5.21
C ASN A 48 -10.15 25.55 -6.24
N THR A 49 -9.00 25.04 -5.84
CA THR A 49 -8.06 24.33 -6.73
C THR A 49 -7.99 22.84 -6.46
N GLY A 50 -8.51 22.35 -5.32
CA GLY A 50 -8.39 20.96 -4.89
C GLY A 50 -6.95 20.54 -4.56
N SER A 51 -6.02 21.47 -4.44
CA SER A 51 -4.61 21.21 -4.15
C SER A 51 -4.24 21.61 -2.72
N LEU A 52 -3.06 21.19 -2.27
CA LEU A 52 -2.55 21.61 -0.97
C LEU A 52 -2.40 23.13 -0.91
N LYS A 53 -2.69 23.73 0.24
CA LYS A 53 -2.32 25.12 0.52
C LYS A 53 -0.80 25.23 0.61
N GLU A 54 -0.22 26.23 -0.01
CA GLU A 54 1.24 26.43 -0.07
C GLU A 54 1.91 26.49 1.31
N SER A 55 1.21 27.00 2.32
CA SER A 55 1.72 27.08 3.70
C SER A 55 1.99 25.72 4.35
N VAL A 56 1.40 24.65 3.83
CA VAL A 56 1.44 23.31 4.43
C VAL A 56 2.51 22.42 3.80
N GLN A 57 3.00 22.76 2.61
CA GLN A 57 3.96 21.94 1.85
C GLN A 57 5.36 21.84 2.47
N LYS A 58 5.74 22.80 3.31
CA LYS A 58 7.10 22.82 3.88
C LYS A 58 7.16 22.00 5.17
N GLY A 59 7.68 20.78 5.05
CA GLY A 59 8.13 19.97 6.21
C GLY A 59 7.21 18.85 6.64
N GLN A 60 6.08 18.60 5.98
CA GLN A 60 5.31 17.41 6.28
C GLN A 60 5.94 16.20 5.59
N GLN A 61 6.22 15.20 6.39
CA GLN A 61 6.78 13.92 5.97
C GLN A 61 6.08 12.79 6.71
N LEU A 62 6.02 11.63 6.08
CA LEU A 62 5.61 10.39 6.71
C LEU A 62 6.87 9.62 7.05
N VAL A 63 7.05 9.26 8.30
CA VAL A 63 8.24 8.57 8.81
C VAL A 63 7.83 7.31 9.53
N TRP A 64 8.48 6.19 9.20
CA TRP A 64 8.26 4.90 9.85
C TRP A 64 9.45 4.50 10.70
N HIS A 65 9.16 4.09 11.92
CA HIS A 65 10.17 3.65 12.89
C HIS A 65 9.65 2.46 13.70
N PRO A 66 10.53 1.65 14.30
CA PRO A 66 10.12 0.62 15.27
C PRO A 66 9.48 1.29 16.50
N LYS A 67 8.44 0.66 17.03
CA LYS A 67 7.71 1.17 18.20
C LYS A 67 8.63 1.45 19.39
N GLU A 68 9.62 0.57 19.62
CA GLU A 68 10.57 0.67 20.72
C GLU A 68 11.74 1.63 20.43
N LYS A 69 11.85 2.14 19.17
CA LYS A 69 12.96 2.97 18.70
C LYS A 69 12.49 4.15 17.88
N PRO A 70 11.73 5.08 18.45
CA PRO A 70 11.12 6.19 17.73
C PRO A 70 12.13 7.15 17.07
N ASN A 71 13.37 7.15 17.52
CA ASN A 71 14.44 8.00 16.98
C ASN A 71 15.27 7.32 15.87
N GLU A 72 14.92 6.10 15.50
CA GLU A 72 15.63 5.33 14.48
C GLU A 72 14.71 5.04 13.28
N PRO A 73 14.45 6.01 12.38
CA PRO A 73 13.57 5.78 11.25
C PRO A 73 14.16 4.74 10.29
N ARG A 74 13.26 4.02 9.59
CA ARG A 74 13.62 2.97 8.63
C ARG A 74 13.37 3.39 7.19
N PHE A 75 12.36 4.18 6.97
CA PHE A 75 12.10 4.82 5.69
C PHE A 75 11.17 6.02 5.88
N GLN A 76 11.06 6.83 4.84
CA GLN A 76 10.24 8.03 4.86
C GLN A 76 9.67 8.37 3.48
N VAL A 77 8.59 9.13 3.48
CA VAL A 77 8.04 9.83 2.30
C VAL A 77 8.07 11.32 2.56
N THR A 78 8.66 12.04 1.62
CA THR A 78 8.84 13.51 1.66
C THR A 78 8.18 14.15 0.44
N ASN A 79 8.16 15.47 0.34
CA ASN A 79 7.62 16.20 -0.79
C ASN A 79 6.19 15.76 -1.16
N ILE A 80 5.38 15.50 -0.14
CA ILE A 80 4.05 14.95 -0.30
C ILE A 80 3.14 15.98 -0.97
N SER A 81 2.39 15.54 -1.98
CA SER A 81 1.32 16.31 -2.59
C SER A 81 0.04 15.46 -2.67
N VAL A 82 -1.07 16.10 -2.34
CA VAL A 82 -2.41 15.55 -2.51
C VAL A 82 -3.20 16.53 -3.35
N ALA A 83 -3.90 16.06 -4.38
CA ALA A 83 -4.70 16.89 -5.26
C ALA A 83 -6.00 16.20 -5.65
N PHE A 84 -7.05 16.99 -5.84
CA PHE A 84 -8.30 16.56 -6.43
C PHE A 84 -8.40 17.14 -7.83
N LEU A 85 -8.37 16.30 -8.84
CA LEU A 85 -8.41 16.67 -10.24
C LEU A 85 -9.81 16.40 -10.79
N ARG A 86 -10.44 17.41 -11.37
CA ARG A 86 -11.70 17.25 -12.08
C ARG A 86 -11.43 17.00 -13.56
N SER A 87 -12.15 16.03 -14.14
CA SER A 87 -12.14 15.80 -15.58
C SER A 87 -12.70 17.03 -16.30
N GLU A 88 -12.14 17.38 -17.48
CA GLU A 88 -12.62 18.47 -18.33
C GLU A 88 -14.08 18.29 -18.76
N SER A 89 -14.54 17.04 -18.89
CA SER A 89 -15.94 16.69 -19.13
C SER A 89 -16.88 16.87 -17.93
N GLY A 90 -16.35 17.28 -16.76
CA GLY A 90 -17.13 17.80 -15.65
C GLY A 90 -17.73 16.79 -14.66
N GLY A 91 -17.60 15.49 -14.88
CA GLY A 91 -18.30 14.49 -14.05
C GLY A 91 -17.42 13.72 -13.07
N GLN A 92 -16.18 13.45 -13.41
CA GLN A 92 -15.31 12.56 -12.65
C GLN A 92 -14.26 13.34 -11.87
N VAL A 93 -14.05 12.97 -10.60
CA VAL A 93 -13.00 13.52 -9.75
C VAL A 93 -12.02 12.42 -9.40
N LYS A 94 -10.73 12.72 -9.52
CA LYS A 94 -9.64 11.85 -9.08
C LYS A 94 -8.91 12.49 -7.92
N MET A 95 -8.69 11.72 -6.87
CA MET A 95 -7.75 12.05 -5.82
C MET A 95 -6.39 11.47 -6.20
N THR A 96 -5.33 12.27 -6.13
CA THR A 96 -3.97 11.86 -6.46
C THR A 96 -3.06 12.11 -5.26
N PHE A 97 -2.24 11.12 -4.94
CA PHE A 97 -1.17 11.22 -3.95
C PHE A 97 0.17 11.05 -4.66
N THR A 98 1.11 11.95 -4.40
CA THR A 98 2.49 11.88 -4.87
C THR A 98 3.45 12.20 -3.73
N GLY A 99 4.71 11.87 -3.92
CA GLY A 99 5.79 12.16 -2.97
C GLY A 99 7.08 11.51 -3.41
N ASN A 100 8.12 11.67 -2.62
CA ASN A 100 9.41 11.02 -2.81
C ASN A 100 9.67 10.05 -1.68
N VAL A 101 10.08 8.82 -2.00
CA VAL A 101 10.39 7.78 -1.03
C VAL A 101 11.90 7.66 -0.82
N SER A 102 12.31 7.47 0.42
CA SER A 102 13.71 7.22 0.77
C SER A 102 13.83 6.04 1.73
N SER A 103 14.70 5.09 1.38
CA SER A 103 15.18 4.06 2.28
C SER A 103 16.24 4.66 3.22
N LEU A 104 16.15 4.32 4.50
CA LEU A 104 17.16 4.62 5.51
C LEU A 104 17.90 3.33 5.92
N GLY A 105 18.25 2.52 4.92
CA GLY A 105 18.93 1.25 5.08
C GLY A 105 17.99 0.04 5.22
N TYR A 106 16.70 0.20 4.87
CA TYR A 106 15.70 -0.85 4.96
C TYR A 106 14.80 -0.85 3.72
N LEU A 107 14.28 -2.03 3.38
CA LEU A 107 13.26 -2.24 2.36
C LEU A 107 11.98 -2.76 3.00
N THR A 108 10.84 -2.52 2.37
CA THR A 108 9.56 -3.11 2.81
C THR A 108 9.37 -4.48 2.19
N GLY A 109 8.97 -5.45 3.01
CA GLY A 109 8.62 -6.80 2.54
C GLY A 109 7.25 -6.84 1.85
N GLU A 110 6.40 -5.89 2.21
CA GLU A 110 5.06 -5.66 1.68
C GLU A 110 4.79 -4.15 1.62
N GLU A 111 3.68 -3.75 1.01
CA GLU A 111 3.29 -2.34 1.00
C GLU A 111 2.93 -1.84 2.40
N ALA A 112 3.48 -0.67 2.76
CA ALA A 112 3.05 0.07 3.93
C ALA A 112 1.67 0.67 3.67
N LYS A 113 0.64 0.10 4.27
CA LYS A 113 -0.75 0.52 4.08
C LYS A 113 -1.00 1.87 4.73
N LEU A 114 -1.67 2.74 4.00
CA LEU A 114 -2.07 4.07 4.42
C LEU A 114 -3.54 4.31 4.06
N ASN A 115 -4.19 5.16 4.85
CA ASN A 115 -5.53 5.69 4.56
C ASN A 115 -5.44 7.19 4.37
N ALA A 116 -5.94 7.69 3.23
CA ALA A 116 -6.25 9.09 3.05
C ALA A 116 -7.69 9.34 3.47
N ILE A 117 -7.89 10.19 4.47
CA ILE A 117 -9.21 10.52 5.01
C ILE A 117 -9.51 11.97 4.66
N VAL A 118 -10.47 12.17 3.77
CA VAL A 118 -10.94 13.50 3.34
C VAL A 118 -11.93 14.02 4.37
N ARG A 119 -11.66 15.22 4.92
CA ARG A 119 -12.50 15.81 5.96
C ARG A 119 -13.06 17.17 5.54
N ALA A 120 -14.30 17.40 5.94
CA ALA A 120 -14.95 18.71 5.83
C ALA A 120 -14.43 19.68 6.90
N LYS A 121 -14.75 20.96 6.71
CA LYS A 121 -14.62 21.97 7.76
C LYS A 121 -15.49 21.56 8.96
N GLY A 122 -14.86 21.33 10.09
CA GLY A 122 -15.54 20.77 11.29
C GLY A 122 -15.21 19.30 11.55
N GLY A 123 -14.39 18.64 10.71
CA GLY A 123 -13.78 17.35 10.97
C GLY A 123 -14.58 16.13 10.50
N ALA A 124 -15.79 16.28 10.00
CA ALA A 124 -16.57 15.17 9.46
C ALA A 124 -15.85 14.50 8.27
N SER A 125 -15.80 13.17 8.24
CA SER A 125 -15.24 12.42 7.13
C SER A 125 -16.19 12.48 5.92
N LEU A 126 -15.68 12.91 4.79
CA LEU A 126 -16.39 12.96 3.51
C LEU A 126 -16.12 11.70 2.68
N HIS A 127 -14.89 11.21 2.73
CA HIS A 127 -14.43 10.06 1.95
C HIS A 127 -13.15 9.48 2.54
N SER A 128 -12.86 8.23 2.23
CA SER A 128 -11.58 7.59 2.58
C SER A 128 -11.10 6.71 1.44
N TRP A 129 -9.78 6.64 1.30
CA TRP A 129 -9.09 5.84 0.30
C TRP A 129 -7.88 5.15 0.91
N SER A 130 -7.78 3.83 0.72
CA SER A 130 -6.63 3.03 1.17
C SER A 130 -5.66 2.82 0.01
N PHE A 131 -4.38 2.98 0.29
CA PHE A 131 -3.29 2.76 -0.67
C PHE A 131 -2.04 2.24 0.04
N GLY A 132 -1.02 1.86 -0.71
CA GLY A 132 0.22 1.33 -0.17
C GLY A 132 1.45 2.00 -0.75
N VAL A 133 2.52 2.06 0.04
CA VAL A 133 3.84 2.55 -0.35
C VAL A 133 4.86 1.44 -0.14
N SER A 134 5.65 1.16 -1.16
CA SER A 134 6.77 0.21 -1.07
C SER A 134 8.09 0.94 -1.16
N VAL A 135 9.10 0.43 -0.44
CA VAL A 135 10.45 1.00 -0.40
C VAL A 135 11.48 -0.06 -0.75
N LYS A 136 12.39 0.29 -1.65
CA LYS A 136 13.53 -0.55 -2.06
C LYS A 136 14.82 0.00 -1.46
N CYS A 137 15.83 -0.83 -1.31
CA CYS A 137 17.13 -0.42 -0.74
C CYS A 137 17.82 0.73 -1.50
N ALA A 138 17.59 0.79 -2.82
CA ALA A 138 18.19 1.82 -3.68
C ALA A 138 17.43 3.16 -3.66
N ASP A 139 16.25 3.22 -3.03
CA ASP A 139 15.42 4.42 -3.06
C ASP A 139 16.07 5.53 -2.22
N LYS A 140 16.45 6.61 -2.90
CA LYS A 140 16.98 7.83 -2.30
C LYS A 140 16.28 9.00 -2.96
N ASP A 141 15.33 9.59 -2.23
CA ASP A 141 14.47 10.68 -2.74
C ASP A 141 13.81 10.34 -4.09
N GLN A 142 13.42 9.06 -4.23
CA GLN A 142 12.88 8.50 -5.46
C GLN A 142 11.41 8.91 -5.62
N PRO A 143 11.01 9.56 -6.74
CA PRO A 143 9.61 9.89 -6.97
C PRO A 143 8.72 8.64 -6.96
N LEU A 144 7.63 8.69 -6.21
CA LEU A 144 6.57 7.69 -6.27
C LEU A 144 5.82 7.80 -7.60
N THR A 145 5.49 6.66 -8.18
CA THR A 145 4.46 6.64 -9.23
C THR A 145 3.18 7.23 -8.65
N PRO A 146 2.55 8.22 -9.31
CA PRO A 146 1.32 8.82 -8.78
C PRO A 146 0.26 7.77 -8.47
N LEU A 147 -0.17 7.73 -7.22
CA LEU A 147 -1.26 6.88 -6.78
C LEU A 147 -2.57 7.64 -6.99
N THR A 148 -3.52 7.03 -7.69
CA THR A 148 -4.78 7.68 -8.06
C THR A 148 -5.97 6.88 -7.59
N HIS A 149 -7.03 7.58 -7.22
CA HIS A 149 -8.31 7.01 -6.80
C HIS A 149 -9.46 7.80 -7.40
N ASP A 150 -10.39 7.10 -8.03
CA ASP A 150 -11.60 7.71 -8.56
C ASP A 150 -12.58 7.95 -7.41
N VAL A 151 -12.94 9.21 -7.21
CA VAL A 151 -13.94 9.58 -6.22
C VAL A 151 -15.32 9.26 -6.78
N PRO A 152 -16.22 8.60 -6.01
CA PRO A 152 -17.59 8.36 -6.45
C PRO A 152 -18.29 9.65 -6.88
N ASN A 153 -19.02 9.60 -7.99
CA ASN A 153 -19.62 10.78 -8.62
C ASN A 153 -20.60 11.53 -7.72
N ASP A 154 -21.33 10.81 -6.87
CA ASP A 154 -22.25 11.36 -5.86
C ASP A 154 -21.54 12.18 -4.79
N LEU A 155 -20.27 11.88 -4.50
CA LEU A 155 -19.44 12.58 -3.54
C LEU A 155 -18.60 13.70 -4.16
N ALA A 156 -18.36 13.66 -5.47
CA ALA A 156 -17.46 14.59 -6.16
C ALA A 156 -17.78 16.05 -5.90
N GLN A 157 -19.05 16.45 -6.04
CA GLN A 157 -19.48 17.83 -5.80
C GLN A 157 -19.34 18.22 -4.32
N ASN A 158 -19.71 17.30 -3.42
CA ASN A 158 -19.61 17.53 -1.98
C ASN A 158 -18.17 17.74 -1.53
N ILE A 159 -17.23 16.95 -2.08
CA ILE A 159 -15.80 17.09 -1.79
C ILE A 159 -15.30 18.48 -2.19
N PHE A 160 -15.54 18.92 -3.43
CA PHE A 160 -15.07 20.25 -3.88
C PHE A 160 -15.68 21.41 -3.09
N THR A 161 -16.91 21.28 -2.63
CA THR A 161 -17.59 22.34 -1.86
C THR A 161 -17.14 22.39 -0.41
N ASN A 162 -16.87 21.23 0.19
CA ASN A 162 -16.74 21.10 1.65
C ASN A 162 -15.37 20.61 2.14
N VAL A 163 -14.48 20.15 1.25
CA VAL A 163 -13.15 19.66 1.68
C VAL A 163 -12.38 20.78 2.39
N SER A 164 -11.80 20.44 3.51
CA SER A 164 -10.92 21.32 4.28
C SER A 164 -9.54 20.73 4.43
N THR A 165 -9.48 19.43 4.78
CA THR A 165 -8.22 18.72 5.04
C THR A 165 -8.23 17.33 4.45
N VAL A 166 -7.03 16.80 4.20
CA VAL A 166 -6.79 15.37 4.00
C VAL A 166 -5.81 14.92 5.07
N GLU A 167 -6.19 13.90 5.81
CA GLU A 167 -5.35 13.22 6.79
C GLU A 167 -4.82 11.93 6.18
N ILE A 168 -3.50 11.73 6.23
CA ILE A 168 -2.84 10.48 5.86
C ILE A 168 -2.43 9.78 7.15
N ALA A 169 -2.96 8.59 7.38
CA ALA A 169 -2.75 7.81 8.60
C ALA A 169 -2.60 6.32 8.29
N GLU A 170 -2.08 5.56 9.22
CA GLU A 170 -2.17 4.10 9.15
C GLU A 170 -3.61 3.61 9.33
N PRO A 171 -3.94 2.39 8.83
CA PRO A 171 -5.23 1.77 9.08
C PRO A 171 -5.48 1.61 10.59
N ALA A 172 -6.68 1.96 11.04
CA ALA A 172 -7.11 1.80 12.43
C ALA A 172 -7.58 0.35 12.71
N GLU A 173 -6.74 -0.63 12.44
CA GLU A 173 -7.03 -2.04 12.70
C GLU A 173 -6.58 -2.42 14.12
N PRO A 174 -7.40 -3.11 14.95
CA PRO A 174 -7.08 -3.40 16.36
C PRO A 174 -5.80 -4.20 16.58
N ASN A 175 -5.40 -5.00 15.59
CA ASN A 175 -4.24 -5.87 15.65
C ASN A 175 -3.22 -5.56 14.56
N PHE A 176 -3.16 -4.33 14.07
CA PHE A 176 -2.20 -3.93 13.06
C PHE A 176 -0.78 -3.87 13.65
N PRO A 177 0.13 -4.79 13.27
CA PRO A 177 1.49 -4.82 13.80
C PRO A 177 2.40 -3.78 13.15
N GLY A 178 1.90 -2.98 12.22
CA GLY A 178 2.69 -2.15 11.33
C GLY A 178 3.16 -2.90 10.08
N VAL A 179 4.07 -2.31 9.33
CA VAL A 179 4.66 -2.91 8.14
C VAL A 179 5.98 -3.61 8.47
N ARG A 180 6.21 -4.77 7.88
CA ARG A 180 7.46 -5.51 8.04
C ARG A 180 8.55 -4.94 7.14
N VAL A 181 9.70 -4.61 7.71
CA VAL A 181 10.89 -4.15 6.99
C VAL A 181 12.07 -5.09 7.20
N GLN A 182 12.97 -5.11 6.22
CA GLN A 182 14.21 -5.89 6.25
C GLN A 182 15.38 -4.95 6.03
N ARG A 183 16.49 -5.20 6.72
CA ARG A 183 17.71 -4.42 6.52
C ARG A 183 18.28 -4.67 5.14
N CYS A 184 18.72 -3.62 4.46
CA CYS A 184 19.49 -3.72 3.23
C CYS A 184 20.89 -4.27 3.53
N ASN A 185 21.36 -5.19 2.69
CA ASN A 185 22.72 -5.75 2.76
C ASN A 185 23.71 -4.86 2.02
#